data_ce417bfb8327105ca2c4545d8ab42f5f
#
_entry.id   ce417bfb8327105ca2c4545d8ab42f5f
#
_cell.length_a   1.000
_cell.length_b   1.000
_cell.length_c   1.000
_cell.angle_alpha   90.00
_cell.angle_beta   90.00
_cell.angle_gamma   90.00
#
_symmetry.space_group_name_H-M   'P 1'
#
loop_
_entity.id
_entity.type
_entity.pdbx_description
1 polymer ?
#
loop_
_entity_poly.entity_id
_entity_poly.type
_entity_poly.pdbx_seq_one_letter_code
_entity_poly.pdbx_strand_id
1 'polypeptide(L)'
;MYKLTDLYKQLKEEEAVPTEPTPQYTLYCDMDGVLTDFDKRFKSLNPEHLTAAQYQAKNGIEKFWDFIDVDNKIKFWVGMEWMPDGKVLWDYIKDKQPTLLSAPSKNPASRLGKRLWVKNNIPGTKLILASAEKKQNYSGKDKILIDDRPDNIEQWRTRGGKGILHVNAQDTINQLQNLGL
;
A
#
# COMPACT_ATOMS: atom_id res chain seq x y z
N MET A 1 -28.72 48.71 -25.28
CA MET A 1 -29.36 47.40 -25.51
C MET A 1 -28.25 46.40 -25.70
N TYR A 2 -27.94 45.60 -24.67
CA TYR A 2 -26.90 44.57 -24.75
C TYR A 2 -27.34 43.46 -25.71
N LYS A 3 -26.45 43.06 -26.63
CA LYS A 3 -26.77 41.97 -27.55
C LYS A 3 -26.76 40.64 -26.79
N LEU A 4 -27.73 39.78 -27.05
CA LEU A 4 -27.85 38.46 -26.43
C LEU A 4 -26.54 37.63 -26.53
N THR A 5 -25.77 37.82 -27.60
CA THR A 5 -24.47 37.24 -27.84
C THR A 5 -23.40 37.66 -26.82
N ASP A 6 -23.46 38.88 -26.31
CA ASP A 6 -22.49 39.40 -25.34
C ASP A 6 -22.80 38.88 -23.92
N LEU A 7 -24.10 38.73 -23.60
CA LEU A 7 -24.54 38.07 -22.37
C LEU A 7 -24.16 36.57 -22.35
N TYR A 8 -24.30 35.87 -23.47
CA TYR A 8 -23.92 34.47 -23.60
C TYR A 8 -22.39 34.25 -23.46
N LYS A 9 -21.61 35.24 -23.91
CA LYS A 9 -20.15 35.21 -23.78
C LYS A 9 -19.72 35.44 -22.33
N GLN A 10 -20.33 36.37 -21.63
CA GLN A 10 -20.09 36.61 -20.20
C GLN A 10 -20.49 35.43 -19.35
N LEU A 11 -21.62 34.77 -19.59
CA LEU A 11 -22.04 33.56 -18.88
C LEU A 11 -21.06 32.38 -19.07
N LYS A 12 -20.49 32.24 -20.27
CA LYS A 12 -19.47 31.21 -20.51
C LYS A 12 -18.12 31.52 -19.89
N GLU A 13 -17.77 32.79 -19.72
CA GLU A 13 -16.53 33.21 -19.04
C GLU A 13 -16.67 33.12 -17.52
N GLU A 14 -17.89 33.28 -16.95
CA GLU A 14 -18.16 33.04 -15.53
C GLU A 14 -18.24 31.54 -15.17
N GLU A 15 -18.59 30.64 -16.09
CA GLU A 15 -18.61 29.19 -15.86
C GLU A 15 -17.24 28.54 -15.93
N ALA A 16 -16.22 29.23 -16.41
CA ALA A 16 -14.82 28.74 -16.36
C ALA A 16 -14.22 29.06 -15.00
N VAL A 17 -14.69 28.38 -13.97
CA VAL A 17 -13.93 28.26 -12.72
C VAL A 17 -12.58 27.64 -13.09
N PRO A 18 -11.43 28.30 -12.82
CA PRO A 18 -10.13 27.67 -13.02
C PRO A 18 -10.10 26.40 -12.16
N THR A 19 -10.24 25.25 -12.80
CA THR A 19 -9.95 24.00 -12.13
C THR A 19 -8.47 24.03 -11.80
N GLU A 20 -8.12 24.24 -10.54
CA GLU A 20 -6.76 24.01 -10.08
C GLU A 20 -6.33 22.63 -10.62
N PRO A 21 -5.14 22.51 -11.22
CA PRO A 21 -4.69 21.24 -11.73
C PRO A 21 -4.77 20.23 -10.60
N THR A 22 -5.52 19.15 -10.81
CA THR A 22 -5.63 18.05 -9.83
C THR A 22 -4.22 17.63 -9.45
N PRO A 23 -3.84 17.65 -8.17
CA PRO A 23 -2.49 17.32 -7.76
C PRO A 23 -2.13 15.93 -8.28
N GLN A 24 -1.06 15.84 -9.06
CA GLN A 24 -0.59 14.55 -9.55
C GLN A 24 0.19 13.85 -8.44
N TYR A 25 -0.48 12.99 -7.70
CA TYR A 25 0.14 12.22 -6.63
C TYR A 25 0.91 11.01 -7.16
N THR A 26 2.07 10.72 -6.55
CA THR A 26 2.73 9.42 -6.65
C THR A 26 2.22 8.52 -5.53
N LEU A 27 1.61 7.40 -5.90
CA LEU A 27 1.00 6.47 -4.95
C LEU A 27 1.98 5.36 -4.57
N TYR A 28 2.16 5.16 -3.28
CA TYR A 28 2.87 4.03 -2.69
C TYR A 28 1.90 3.16 -1.90
N CYS A 29 2.06 1.84 -2.00
CA CYS A 29 1.20 0.88 -1.31
C CYS A 29 2.07 -0.20 -0.66
N ASP A 30 1.85 -0.50 0.62
CA ASP A 30 2.47 -1.66 1.25
C ASP A 30 1.87 -2.97 0.72
N MET A 31 2.52 -4.07 1.01
CA MET A 31 2.06 -5.41 0.64
C MET A 31 1.37 -6.09 1.83
N ASP A 32 2.15 -6.38 2.88
CA ASP A 32 1.68 -7.20 4.00
C ASP A 32 0.66 -6.43 4.84
N GLY A 33 -0.49 -7.02 5.10
CA GLY A 33 -1.59 -6.35 5.81
C GLY A 33 -2.43 -5.38 4.97
N VAL A 34 -2.01 -5.11 3.72
CA VAL A 34 -2.76 -4.27 2.76
C VAL A 34 -3.24 -5.08 1.56
N LEU A 35 -2.31 -5.71 0.84
CA LEU A 35 -2.62 -6.55 -0.33
C LEU A 35 -2.46 -8.03 -0.01
N THR A 36 -1.48 -8.40 0.81
CA THR A 36 -1.12 -9.77 1.14
C THR A 36 -1.43 -10.11 2.58
N ASP A 37 -2.06 -11.26 2.81
CA ASP A 37 -2.48 -11.75 4.13
C ASP A 37 -1.35 -12.53 4.80
N PHE A 38 -0.49 -11.80 5.48
CA PHE A 38 0.65 -12.35 6.21
C PHE A 38 0.19 -13.26 7.35
N ASP A 39 -0.81 -12.85 8.13
CA ASP A 39 -1.29 -13.62 9.28
C ASP A 39 -1.96 -14.92 8.87
N LYS A 40 -2.78 -14.91 7.82
CA LYS A 40 -3.38 -16.13 7.27
C LYS A 40 -2.30 -17.09 6.80
N ARG A 41 -1.28 -16.58 6.08
CA ARG A 41 -0.15 -17.38 5.63
C ARG A 41 0.61 -17.98 6.79
N PHE A 42 0.94 -17.19 7.80
CA PHE A 42 1.64 -17.65 8.99
C PHE A 42 0.84 -18.74 9.70
N LYS A 43 -0.45 -18.48 9.97
CA LYS A 43 -1.36 -19.41 10.63
C LYS A 43 -1.51 -20.73 9.86
N SER A 44 -1.53 -20.70 8.54
CA SER A 44 -1.70 -21.89 7.70
C SER A 44 -0.48 -22.83 7.74
N LEU A 45 0.69 -22.29 8.01
CA LEU A 45 1.95 -23.05 7.99
C LEU A 45 2.39 -23.54 9.36
N ASN A 46 2.08 -22.81 10.44
CA ASN A 46 2.51 -23.26 11.76
C ASN A 46 1.55 -24.34 12.31
N PRO A 47 2.11 -25.44 12.89
CA PRO A 47 1.32 -26.59 13.34
C PRO A 47 0.29 -26.26 14.43
N GLU A 48 0.51 -25.19 15.17
CA GLU A 48 -0.37 -24.75 16.25
C GLU A 48 -1.49 -23.83 15.77
N HIS A 49 -1.50 -23.45 14.50
CA HIS A 49 -2.46 -22.53 13.88
C HIS A 49 -2.61 -21.19 14.62
N LEU A 50 -1.55 -20.74 15.28
CA LEU A 50 -1.48 -19.43 15.94
C LEU A 50 -1.28 -18.31 14.91
N THR A 51 -1.81 -17.13 15.23
CA THR A 51 -1.46 -15.90 14.48
C THR A 51 0.02 -15.57 14.71
N ALA A 52 0.59 -14.70 13.86
CA ALA A 52 1.97 -14.23 14.01
C ALA A 52 2.22 -13.65 15.41
N ALA A 53 1.31 -12.79 15.88
CA ALA A 53 1.40 -12.18 17.21
C ALA A 53 1.32 -13.20 18.35
N GLN A 54 0.40 -14.17 18.27
CA GLN A 54 0.26 -15.24 19.28
C GLN A 54 1.50 -16.13 19.32
N TYR A 55 2.03 -16.50 18.16
CA TYR A 55 3.22 -17.33 18.07
C TYR A 55 4.45 -16.61 18.64
N GLN A 56 4.62 -15.34 18.30
CA GLN A 56 5.71 -14.51 18.81
C GLN A 56 5.62 -14.32 20.33
N ALA A 57 4.43 -14.08 20.86
CA ALA A 57 4.21 -13.95 22.29
C ALA A 57 4.54 -15.26 23.05
N LYS A 58 4.23 -16.41 22.44
CA LYS A 58 4.48 -17.73 23.05
C LYS A 58 5.94 -18.18 22.92
N ASN A 59 6.54 -17.98 21.76
CA ASN A 59 7.81 -18.61 21.39
C ASN A 59 8.99 -17.63 21.31
N GLY A 60 8.74 -16.33 21.33
CA GLY A 60 9.73 -15.27 21.17
C GLY A 60 10.01 -14.89 19.71
N ILE A 61 10.62 -13.73 19.56
CA ILE A 61 10.88 -13.11 18.25
C ILE A 61 11.86 -13.90 17.39
N GLU A 62 12.86 -14.56 18.01
CA GLU A 62 13.87 -15.34 17.28
C GLU A 62 13.22 -16.55 16.61
N LYS A 63 12.47 -17.36 17.36
CA LYS A 63 11.77 -18.53 16.81
C LYS A 63 10.73 -18.15 15.77
N PHE A 64 10.10 -16.99 15.93
CA PHE A 64 9.18 -16.48 14.93
C PHE A 64 9.88 -16.23 13.58
N TRP A 65 11.04 -15.58 13.60
CA TRP A 65 11.78 -15.34 12.36
C TRP A 65 12.43 -16.60 11.82
N ASP A 66 12.91 -17.50 12.67
CA ASP A 66 13.45 -18.80 12.25
C ASP A 66 12.38 -19.61 11.50
N PHE A 67 11.14 -19.64 12.01
CA PHE A 67 10.04 -20.31 11.34
C PHE A 67 9.79 -19.75 9.93
N ILE A 68 9.84 -18.45 9.78
CA ILE A 68 9.63 -17.81 8.47
C ILE A 68 10.86 -17.97 7.57
N ASP A 69 12.02 -17.62 8.06
CA ASP A 69 13.21 -17.38 7.26
C ASP A 69 14.12 -18.61 7.12
N VAL A 70 14.05 -19.57 8.03
CA VAL A 70 14.84 -20.79 8.01
C VAL A 70 14.00 -21.98 7.55
N ASP A 71 12.84 -22.19 8.13
CA ASP A 71 12.01 -23.37 7.85
C ASP A 71 11.22 -23.22 6.55
N ASN A 72 10.60 -22.06 6.33
CA ASN A 72 9.70 -21.82 5.19
C ASN A 72 10.34 -21.02 4.04
N LYS A 73 11.29 -20.15 4.32
CA LYS A 73 12.07 -19.39 3.32
C LYS A 73 11.19 -18.74 2.24
N ILE A 74 11.55 -18.91 0.98
CA ILE A 74 10.84 -18.35 -0.17
C ILE A 74 9.38 -18.80 -0.21
N LYS A 75 9.07 -20.04 0.19
CA LYS A 75 7.70 -20.58 0.17
C LYS A 75 6.73 -19.78 1.01
N PHE A 76 7.19 -19.21 2.13
CA PHE A 76 6.36 -18.33 2.94
C PHE A 76 5.86 -17.15 2.11
N TRP A 77 6.79 -16.41 1.55
CA TRP A 77 6.52 -15.12 0.87
C TRP A 77 5.79 -15.25 -0.46
N VAL A 78 6.16 -16.26 -1.26
CA VAL A 78 5.49 -16.53 -2.55
C VAL A 78 4.06 -17.02 -2.37
N GLY A 79 3.83 -17.78 -1.31
CA GLY A 79 2.53 -18.40 -1.04
C GLY A 79 1.56 -17.54 -0.23
N MET A 80 1.85 -16.26 0.01
CA MET A 80 0.89 -15.35 0.63
C MET A 80 -0.35 -15.19 -0.27
N GLU A 81 -1.51 -15.28 0.34
CA GLU A 81 -2.77 -15.00 -0.34
C GLU A 81 -3.05 -13.50 -0.32
N TRP A 82 -4.02 -13.07 -1.12
CA TRP A 82 -4.55 -11.73 -1.03
C TRP A 82 -5.27 -11.52 0.31
N MET A 83 -5.21 -10.28 0.83
CA MET A 83 -6.18 -9.86 1.86
C MET A 83 -7.60 -10.07 1.35
N PRO A 84 -8.58 -10.32 2.22
CA PRO A 84 -9.96 -10.58 1.81
C PRO A 84 -10.53 -9.54 0.83
N ASP A 85 -10.14 -8.28 1.00
CA ASP A 85 -10.53 -7.14 0.17
C ASP A 85 -9.35 -6.53 -0.63
N GLY A 86 -8.17 -7.14 -0.55
CA GLY A 86 -6.95 -6.64 -1.20
C GLY A 86 -7.07 -6.51 -2.72
N LYS A 87 -7.84 -7.41 -3.36
CA LYS A 87 -8.12 -7.29 -4.80
C LYS A 87 -9.03 -6.11 -5.12
N VAL A 88 -9.99 -5.79 -4.25
CA VAL A 88 -10.86 -4.62 -4.41
C VAL A 88 -10.02 -3.34 -4.39
N LEU A 89 -9.12 -3.22 -3.41
CA LEU A 89 -8.19 -2.09 -3.36
C LEU A 89 -7.28 -2.06 -4.59
N TRP A 90 -6.68 -3.20 -4.94
CA TRP A 90 -5.79 -3.29 -6.10
C TRP A 90 -6.48 -2.85 -7.40
N ASP A 91 -7.69 -3.33 -7.66
CA ASP A 91 -8.45 -2.98 -8.85
C ASP A 91 -8.76 -1.49 -8.95
N TYR A 92 -8.91 -0.81 -7.81
CA TYR A 92 -9.08 0.64 -7.76
C TYR A 92 -7.78 1.41 -8.03
N ILE A 93 -6.64 0.94 -7.50
CA ILE A 93 -5.38 1.70 -7.57
C ILE A 93 -4.48 1.34 -8.77
N LYS A 94 -4.66 0.18 -9.42
CA LYS A 94 -3.75 -0.32 -10.48
C LYS A 94 -3.55 0.68 -11.63
N ASP A 95 -4.60 1.35 -12.07
CA ASP A 95 -4.55 2.31 -13.18
C ASP A 95 -3.86 3.64 -12.77
N LYS A 96 -3.66 3.87 -11.49
CA LYS A 96 -2.90 4.99 -10.93
C LYS A 96 -1.39 4.67 -10.83
N GLN A 97 -0.96 3.53 -11.37
CA GLN A 97 0.42 3.06 -11.44
C GLN A 97 1.15 3.10 -10.07
N PRO A 98 0.60 2.47 -9.03
CA PRO A 98 1.20 2.50 -7.71
C PRO A 98 2.57 1.83 -7.71
N THR A 99 3.46 2.35 -6.87
CA THR A 99 4.71 1.68 -6.50
C THR A 99 4.47 0.90 -5.21
N LEU A 100 4.69 -0.42 -5.22
CA LEU A 100 4.70 -1.17 -3.98
C LEU A 100 5.94 -0.82 -3.16
N LEU A 101 5.75 -0.55 -1.87
CA LEU A 101 6.81 -0.17 -0.94
C LEU A 101 6.74 -1.04 0.30
N SER A 102 7.44 -2.17 0.29
CA SER A 102 7.31 -3.22 1.31
C SER A 102 8.62 -3.50 2.05
N ALA A 103 8.50 -3.84 3.34
CA ALA A 103 9.64 -4.20 4.17
C ALA A 103 9.90 -5.72 4.09
N PRO A 104 11.07 -6.15 3.58
CA PRO A 104 11.48 -7.54 3.66
C PRO A 104 12.03 -7.86 5.05
N SER A 105 12.03 -9.14 5.44
CA SER A 105 12.84 -9.61 6.56
C SER A 105 14.35 -9.45 6.26
N LYS A 106 15.18 -9.75 7.25
CA LYS A 106 16.64 -9.71 7.07
C LYS A 106 17.13 -10.81 6.10
N ASN A 107 16.37 -11.88 5.94
CA ASN A 107 16.75 -12.99 5.07
C ASN A 107 16.53 -12.64 3.58
N PRO A 108 17.51 -12.88 2.69
CA PRO A 108 17.37 -12.65 1.26
C PRO A 108 16.17 -13.36 0.61
N ALA A 109 15.73 -14.49 1.17
CA ALA A 109 14.59 -15.25 0.69
C ALA A 109 13.28 -14.42 0.67
N SER A 110 13.11 -13.51 1.63
CA SER A 110 11.95 -12.61 1.67
C SER A 110 11.93 -11.64 0.48
N ARG A 111 13.10 -11.10 0.12
CA ARG A 111 13.24 -10.20 -1.04
C ARG A 111 12.87 -10.91 -2.34
N LEU A 112 13.40 -12.13 -2.51
CA LEU A 112 13.09 -12.93 -3.69
C LEU A 112 11.62 -13.35 -3.71
N GLY A 113 11.10 -13.81 -2.57
CA GLY A 113 9.70 -14.24 -2.46
C GLY A 113 8.70 -13.13 -2.76
N LYS A 114 8.90 -11.92 -2.23
CA LYS A 114 8.05 -10.75 -2.53
C LYS A 114 8.12 -10.37 -4.02
N ARG A 115 9.29 -10.41 -4.65
CA ARG A 115 9.44 -10.17 -6.10
C ARG A 115 8.68 -11.21 -6.92
N LEU A 116 8.78 -12.48 -6.55
CA LEU A 116 8.06 -13.57 -7.22
C LEU A 116 6.56 -13.44 -7.02
N TRP A 117 6.11 -13.06 -5.82
CA TRP A 117 4.69 -12.80 -5.58
C TRP A 117 4.15 -11.71 -6.52
N VAL A 118 4.84 -10.57 -6.61
CA VAL A 118 4.47 -9.47 -7.52
C VAL A 118 4.45 -9.94 -8.97
N LYS A 119 5.50 -10.66 -9.41
CA LYS A 119 5.57 -11.20 -10.76
C LYS A 119 4.38 -12.11 -11.10
N ASN A 120 3.94 -12.92 -10.15
CA ASN A 120 2.90 -13.91 -10.36
C ASN A 120 1.49 -13.34 -10.29
N ASN A 121 1.25 -12.32 -9.45
CA ASN A 121 -0.09 -11.79 -9.17
C ASN A 121 -0.39 -10.45 -9.85
N ILE A 122 0.61 -9.58 -9.99
CA ILE A 122 0.48 -8.22 -10.52
C ILE A 122 1.70 -7.83 -11.38
N PRO A 123 1.94 -8.57 -12.46
CA PRO A 123 3.13 -8.37 -13.29
C PRO A 123 3.23 -6.94 -13.82
N GLY A 124 4.45 -6.45 -13.97
CA GLY A 124 4.71 -5.07 -14.42
C GLY A 124 4.68 -4.01 -13.31
N THR A 125 4.19 -4.34 -12.12
CA THR A 125 4.13 -3.40 -10.99
C THR A 125 5.51 -3.14 -10.42
N LYS A 126 5.84 -1.86 -10.22
CA LYS A 126 7.09 -1.45 -9.58
C LYS A 126 7.10 -1.85 -8.10
N LEU A 127 8.18 -2.51 -7.66
CA LEU A 127 8.39 -2.90 -6.28
C LEU A 127 9.69 -2.33 -5.72
N ILE A 128 9.58 -1.60 -4.62
CA ILE A 128 10.69 -1.13 -3.78
C ILE A 128 10.68 -1.92 -2.48
N LEU A 129 11.82 -2.52 -2.17
CA LEU A 129 12.05 -3.25 -0.92
C LEU A 129 12.95 -2.43 -0.01
N ALA A 130 12.38 -1.82 1.00
CA ALA A 130 13.06 -0.99 2.00
C ALA A 130 12.63 -1.42 3.41
N SER A 131 13.52 -1.30 4.41
CA SER A 131 13.12 -1.54 5.80
C SER A 131 12.02 -0.54 6.21
N ALA A 132 11.22 -0.89 7.22
CA ALA A 132 10.11 -0.06 7.69
C ALA A 132 10.59 1.38 7.98
N GLU A 133 11.69 1.53 8.71
CA GLU A 133 12.29 2.84 9.04
C GLU A 133 12.69 3.67 7.80
N LYS A 134 13.05 3.00 6.69
CA LYS A 134 13.47 3.65 5.45
C LYS A 134 12.32 3.97 4.51
N LYS A 135 11.10 3.46 4.75
CA LYS A 135 9.92 3.83 3.95
C LYS A 135 9.72 5.34 3.89
N GLN A 136 9.90 6.04 5.02
CA GLN A 136 9.77 7.50 5.11
C GLN A 136 10.69 8.29 4.17
N ASN A 137 11.79 7.69 3.69
CA ASN A 137 12.73 8.36 2.77
C ASN A 137 12.14 8.53 1.36
N TYR A 138 11.05 7.84 1.06
CA TYR A 138 10.30 7.97 -0.19
C TYR A 138 9.16 8.99 -0.08
N SER A 139 8.92 9.57 1.11
CA SER A 139 7.88 10.55 1.36
C SER A 139 8.16 11.90 0.71
N GLY A 140 7.15 12.74 0.61
CA GLY A 140 7.20 14.11 0.10
C GLY A 140 5.81 14.65 -0.21
N LYS A 141 5.70 15.96 -0.47
CA LYS A 141 4.46 16.73 -0.58
C LYS A 141 3.40 16.07 -1.50
N ASP A 142 3.85 15.55 -2.65
CA ASP A 142 2.94 14.98 -3.66
C ASP A 142 2.94 13.45 -3.65
N LYS A 143 3.21 12.84 -2.48
CA LYS A 143 3.32 11.39 -2.32
C LYS A 143 2.34 10.87 -1.27
N ILE A 144 1.66 9.79 -1.63
CA ILE A 144 0.71 9.10 -0.76
C ILE A 144 1.28 7.73 -0.42
N LEU A 145 1.19 7.32 0.85
CA LEU A 145 1.46 5.95 1.31
C LEU A 145 0.17 5.35 1.86
N ILE A 146 -0.17 4.16 1.38
CA ILE A 146 -1.15 3.25 1.98
C ILE A 146 -0.36 2.19 2.74
N ASP A 147 -0.57 2.08 4.06
CA ASP A 147 0.15 1.15 4.93
C ASP A 147 -0.74 0.83 6.15
N ASP A 148 -0.71 -0.40 6.64
CA ASP A 148 -1.50 -0.85 7.80
C ASP A 148 -0.85 -0.50 9.15
N ARG A 149 0.41 -0.04 9.13
CA ARG A 149 1.15 0.28 10.35
C ARG A 149 1.11 1.76 10.68
N PRO A 150 0.54 2.14 11.86
CA PRO A 150 0.50 3.53 12.30
C PRO A 150 1.86 4.23 12.30
N ASP A 151 2.92 3.51 12.75
CA ASP A 151 4.28 4.05 12.81
C ASP A 151 4.80 4.49 11.44
N ASN A 152 4.55 3.68 10.39
CA ASN A 152 4.95 4.00 9.02
C ASN A 152 4.22 5.24 8.52
N ILE A 153 2.92 5.33 8.81
CA ILE A 153 2.05 6.45 8.41
C ILE A 153 2.48 7.74 9.11
N GLU A 154 2.79 7.69 10.40
CA GLU A 154 3.26 8.85 11.15
C GLU A 154 4.61 9.37 10.62
N GLN A 155 5.57 8.47 10.43
CA GLN A 155 6.88 8.81 9.86
C GLN A 155 6.75 9.39 8.44
N TRP A 156 5.83 8.84 7.63
CA TRP A 156 5.57 9.35 6.29
C TRP A 156 5.01 10.78 6.31
N ARG A 157 4.05 11.05 7.19
CA ARG A 157 3.43 12.37 7.37
C ARG A 157 4.44 13.40 7.90
N THR A 158 5.29 13.02 8.83
CA THR A 158 6.37 13.87 9.37
C THR A 158 7.33 14.33 8.27
N ARG A 159 7.50 13.55 7.21
CA ARG A 159 8.31 13.90 6.03
C ARG A 159 7.52 14.64 4.95
N GLY A 160 6.32 15.13 5.26
CA GLY A 160 5.50 15.98 4.38
C GLY A 160 4.62 15.22 3.38
N GLY A 161 4.59 13.89 3.40
CA GLY A 161 3.70 13.09 2.57
C GLY A 161 2.31 12.92 3.16
N LYS A 162 1.38 12.40 2.37
CA LYS A 162 0.04 12.01 2.81
C LYS A 162 0.05 10.52 3.16
N GLY A 163 -0.26 10.18 4.40
CA GLY A 163 -0.36 8.79 4.85
C GLY A 163 -1.81 8.37 5.01
N ILE A 164 -2.18 7.24 4.45
CA ILE A 164 -3.49 6.59 4.63
C ILE A 164 -3.27 5.32 5.45
N LEU A 165 -3.75 5.32 6.70
CA LEU A 165 -3.75 4.12 7.52
C LEU A 165 -4.81 3.15 6.97
N HIS A 166 -4.34 2.03 6.44
CA HIS A 166 -5.21 1.02 5.87
C HIS A 166 -5.91 0.21 6.98
N VAL A 167 -7.22 0.15 6.92
CA VAL A 167 -8.07 -0.69 7.78
C VAL A 167 -8.85 -1.70 6.94
N ASN A 168 -9.36 -1.25 5.80
CA ASN A 168 -10.03 -2.03 4.78
C ASN A 168 -10.01 -1.28 3.44
N ALA A 169 -10.31 -1.99 2.36
CA ALA A 169 -10.26 -1.43 1.01
C ALA A 169 -11.22 -0.25 0.84
N GLN A 170 -12.46 -0.35 1.33
CA GLN A 170 -13.47 0.70 1.11
C GLN A 170 -13.09 2.01 1.78
N ASP A 171 -12.61 1.95 3.04
CA ASP A 171 -12.15 3.13 3.76
C ASP A 171 -10.95 3.79 3.05
N THR A 172 -10.00 2.99 2.61
CA THR A 172 -8.83 3.47 1.86
C THR A 172 -9.23 4.13 0.54
N ILE A 173 -10.17 3.53 -0.21
CA ILE A 173 -10.69 4.09 -1.46
C ILE A 173 -11.38 5.43 -1.20
N ASN A 174 -12.21 5.52 -0.17
CA ASN A 174 -12.88 6.78 0.20
C ASN A 174 -11.85 7.90 0.50
N GLN A 175 -10.77 7.57 1.22
CA GLN A 175 -9.71 8.53 1.51
C GLN A 175 -8.96 8.95 0.23
N LEU A 176 -8.71 8.03 -0.70
CA LEU A 176 -8.09 8.35 -2.01
C LEU A 176 -9.00 9.26 -2.84
N GLN A 177 -10.31 8.98 -2.89
CA GLN A 177 -11.28 9.83 -3.59
C GLN A 177 -11.33 11.26 -3.03
N ASN A 178 -11.26 11.41 -1.70
CA ASN A 178 -11.18 12.72 -1.05
C ASN A 178 -9.90 13.51 -1.40
N LEU A 179 -8.87 12.81 -1.88
CA LEU A 179 -7.63 13.40 -2.39
C LEU A 179 -7.65 13.63 -3.91
N GLY A 180 -8.74 13.29 -4.58
CA GLY A 180 -8.90 13.46 -6.03
C GLY A 180 -8.32 12.32 -6.87
N LEU A 181 -8.19 11.13 -6.30
CA LEU A 181 -7.64 9.94 -6.95
C LEU A 181 -8.70 8.89 -7.27
#